data_275bb015a24a26ef07a6a7773954775a
#
_entry.id   275bb015a24a26ef07a6a7773954775a
#
_cell.length_a   1.000
_cell.length_b   1.000
_cell.length_c   1.000
_cell.angle_alpha   90.00
_cell.angle_beta   90.00
_cell.angle_gamma   90.00
#
_symmetry.space_group_name_H-M   'P 1'
#
loop_
_entity.id
_entity.type
_entity.pdbx_description
1 polymer ?
#
loop_
_entity_poly.entity_id
_entity_poly.type
_entity_poly.pdbx_seq_one_letter_code
_entity_poly.pdbx_strand_id
1 'polypeptide(L)'
;MVEQNYTQNDGRRLFEEDRARALADPEFRAIYEEESSKRTSNLQLINLSDYETLAQTRIEPAAWDYIQGGSDDEVTLRANRSAFERIRLRPRMLINDSTCDLSTTVLGTPVSMPILVAPAAYQCLAHPEGECATAEGAGLAHTLMVASTFSTRSLEDIAQAATGPLWFQLYLYQNLELSAAVVRRAEAAGYRAIVLTADVPRLGRRERDARNNFSLPSHMSLANFPDEEPEPDQSSFFLPCTPTWDTLDWLKTVTSLPILVKGTLTAEDALLALERGVSGIIVSNHGGRQLDSALASIEALSEIVEAVNGRCEVYLDGGIRRGTDALKALALGARAVLLGRPIFWGLAVNGPLGVHHVLEIMRAELEQAMVLSGHFSLETIDRSLVKYT
;
A
#
# COMPACT_ATOMS: atom_id res chain seq x y z
N MET A 1 51.48 -20.92 9.01
CA MET A 1 50.47 -20.94 7.97
C MET A 1 49.13 -20.94 8.73
N VAL A 2 48.47 -19.81 8.79
CA VAL A 2 47.11 -19.67 9.38
C VAL A 2 46.19 -19.61 8.16
N GLU A 3 45.47 -20.69 7.89
CA GLU A 3 44.38 -20.69 6.93
C GLU A 3 43.23 -19.86 7.53
N GLN A 4 43.01 -18.68 6.95
CA GLN A 4 41.79 -17.93 7.25
C GLN A 4 40.63 -18.64 6.55
N ASN A 5 39.76 -19.28 7.35
CA ASN A 5 38.47 -19.78 6.89
C ASN A 5 37.56 -18.60 6.56
N TYR A 6 37.55 -18.20 5.29
CA TYR A 6 36.54 -17.28 4.77
C TYR A 6 35.19 -18.03 4.72
N THR A 7 34.24 -17.59 5.50
CA THR A 7 32.89 -18.11 5.41
C THR A 7 32.13 -17.45 4.25
N GLN A 8 31.17 -18.15 3.67
CA GLN A 8 30.31 -17.62 2.59
C GLN A 8 29.63 -16.28 2.96
N ASN A 9 29.48 -16.00 4.25
CA ASN A 9 28.94 -14.77 4.82
C ASN A 9 29.91 -13.58 4.73
N ASP A 10 31.20 -13.82 4.84
CA ASP A 10 32.23 -12.76 4.76
C ASP A 10 32.38 -12.22 3.33
N GLY A 11 32.28 -13.11 2.32
CA GLY A 11 32.29 -12.71 0.91
C GLY A 11 31.08 -11.86 0.51
N ARG A 12 29.92 -12.15 1.07
CA ARG A 12 28.67 -11.42 0.79
C ARG A 12 28.69 -10.02 1.43
N ARG A 13 29.18 -9.89 2.67
CA ARG A 13 29.33 -8.61 3.36
C ARG A 13 30.33 -7.69 2.67
N LEU A 14 31.47 -8.21 2.23
CA LEU A 14 32.47 -7.46 1.46
C LEU A 14 31.90 -6.98 0.11
N PHE A 15 31.13 -7.81 -0.56
CA PHE A 15 30.47 -7.45 -1.82
C PHE A 15 29.42 -6.34 -1.64
N GLU A 16 28.65 -6.37 -0.54
CA GLU A 16 27.65 -5.34 -0.23
C GLU A 16 28.31 -4.00 0.17
N GLU A 17 29.40 -4.04 0.95
CA GLU A 17 30.18 -2.85 1.32
C GLU A 17 30.86 -2.21 0.09
N ASP A 18 31.44 -3.03 -0.79
CA ASP A 18 32.05 -2.56 -2.03
C ASP A 18 31.02 -2.01 -3.02
N ARG A 19 29.84 -2.65 -3.09
CA ARG A 19 28.71 -2.16 -3.89
C ARG A 19 28.16 -0.83 -3.38
N ALA A 20 28.00 -0.68 -2.06
CA ALA A 20 27.54 0.57 -1.45
C ALA A 20 28.55 1.71 -1.68
N ARG A 21 29.84 1.39 -1.61
CA ARG A 21 30.93 2.34 -1.88
C ARG A 21 30.98 2.75 -3.35
N ALA A 22 30.79 1.81 -4.27
CA ALA A 22 30.74 2.06 -5.70
C ALA A 22 29.51 2.90 -6.11
N LEU A 23 28.33 2.65 -5.51
CA LEU A 23 27.10 3.43 -5.74
C LEU A 23 27.15 4.84 -5.11
N ALA A 24 28.10 5.13 -4.23
CA ALA A 24 28.36 6.48 -3.74
C ALA A 24 29.07 7.37 -4.76
N ASP A 25 29.71 6.77 -5.77
CA ASP A 25 30.30 7.49 -6.90
C ASP A 25 29.22 7.86 -7.92
N PRO A 26 28.98 9.15 -8.23
CA PRO A 26 27.95 9.58 -9.15
C PRO A 26 28.12 9.04 -10.59
N GLU A 27 29.37 8.88 -11.05
CA GLU A 27 29.65 8.36 -12.39
C GLU A 27 29.36 6.85 -12.47
N PHE A 28 29.77 6.09 -11.45
CA PHE A 28 29.46 4.67 -11.37
C PHE A 28 27.96 4.43 -11.18
N ARG A 29 27.29 5.27 -10.39
CA ARG A 29 25.83 5.23 -10.22
C ARG A 29 25.12 5.42 -11.55
N ALA A 30 25.51 6.42 -12.35
CA ALA A 30 24.92 6.69 -13.65
C ALA A 30 25.11 5.52 -14.63
N ILE A 31 26.32 4.92 -14.65
CA ILE A 31 26.61 3.73 -15.49
C ILE A 31 25.79 2.51 -15.01
N TYR A 32 25.71 2.30 -13.69
CA TYR A 32 24.93 1.20 -13.11
C TYR A 32 23.43 1.36 -13.37
N GLU A 33 22.91 2.57 -13.28
CA GLU A 33 21.51 2.89 -13.58
C GLU A 33 21.24 2.76 -15.09
N GLU A 34 22.17 3.17 -15.95
CA GLU A 34 22.08 2.97 -17.40
C GLU A 34 22.14 1.49 -17.79
N GLU A 35 23.05 0.70 -17.22
CA GLU A 35 23.11 -0.75 -17.46
C GLU A 35 21.92 -1.51 -16.86
N SER A 36 21.47 -1.10 -15.67
CA SER A 36 20.25 -1.64 -15.04
C SER A 36 19.02 -1.33 -15.88
N SER A 37 18.93 -0.10 -16.41
CA SER A 37 17.89 0.32 -17.36
C SER A 37 17.96 -0.46 -18.67
N LYS A 38 19.16 -0.70 -19.22
CA LYS A 38 19.35 -1.52 -20.43
C LYS A 38 19.01 -2.99 -20.22
N ARG A 39 19.28 -3.56 -19.04
CA ARG A 39 18.85 -4.92 -18.67
C ARG A 39 17.33 -5.01 -18.48
N THR A 40 16.70 -3.96 -17.98
CA THR A 40 15.24 -3.86 -17.83
C THR A 40 14.55 -3.62 -19.18
N SER A 41 15.21 -2.89 -20.12
CA SER A 41 14.67 -2.60 -21.46
C SER A 41 14.55 -3.81 -22.38
N ASN A 42 15.20 -4.94 -22.07
CA ASN A 42 15.05 -6.20 -22.79
C ASN A 42 13.88 -7.08 -22.26
N LEU A 43 13.33 -6.77 -21.07
CA LEU A 43 12.09 -7.34 -20.56
C LEU A 43 11.00 -6.27 -20.71
N GLN A 44 10.14 -6.44 -21.69
CA GLN A 44 8.99 -5.56 -21.88
C GLN A 44 8.00 -5.82 -20.73
N LEU A 45 8.08 -5.00 -19.66
CA LEU A 45 7.17 -5.08 -18.50
C LEU A 45 5.82 -4.46 -18.90
N ILE A 46 4.89 -5.28 -19.31
CA ILE A 46 3.60 -4.83 -19.85
C ILE A 46 2.45 -4.94 -18.86
N ASN A 47 2.66 -5.60 -17.73
CA ASN A 47 1.65 -5.79 -16.70
C ASN A 47 2.27 -6.01 -15.31
N LEU A 48 1.44 -6.04 -14.27
CA LEU A 48 1.92 -6.20 -12.89
C LEU A 48 2.50 -7.59 -12.59
N SER A 49 2.10 -8.64 -13.32
CA SER A 49 2.66 -9.99 -13.14
C SER A 49 4.11 -10.07 -13.61
N ASP A 50 4.48 -9.30 -14.64
CA ASP A 50 5.86 -9.19 -15.10
C ASP A 50 6.73 -8.54 -14.01
N TYR A 51 6.20 -7.48 -13.37
CA TYR A 51 6.84 -6.83 -12.23
C TYR A 51 6.98 -7.78 -11.03
N GLU A 52 5.94 -8.55 -10.69
CA GLU A 52 5.97 -9.54 -9.61
C GLU A 52 7.09 -10.56 -9.85
N THR A 53 7.15 -11.13 -11.05
CA THR A 53 8.15 -12.14 -11.44
C THR A 53 9.57 -11.58 -11.34
N LEU A 54 9.80 -10.36 -11.82
CA LEU A 54 11.11 -9.75 -11.77
C LEU A 54 11.51 -9.32 -10.36
N ALA A 55 10.58 -8.75 -9.59
CA ALA A 55 10.80 -8.35 -8.20
C ALA A 55 11.19 -9.54 -7.31
N GLN A 56 10.59 -10.72 -7.54
CA GLN A 56 10.96 -11.94 -6.83
C GLN A 56 12.44 -12.30 -6.98
N THR A 57 13.06 -11.98 -8.10
CA THR A 57 14.49 -12.25 -8.34
C THR A 57 15.42 -11.21 -7.71
N ARG A 58 14.88 -10.07 -7.26
CA ARG A 58 15.66 -8.93 -6.74
C ARG A 58 15.54 -8.75 -5.24
N ILE A 59 14.39 -9.10 -4.67
CA ILE A 59 14.13 -9.03 -3.23
C ILE A 59 14.73 -10.28 -2.56
N GLU A 60 15.33 -10.09 -1.40
CA GLU A 60 15.85 -11.20 -0.60
C GLU A 60 14.70 -12.17 -0.24
N PRO A 61 14.91 -13.50 -0.27
CA PRO A 61 13.82 -14.48 -0.13
C PRO A 61 12.95 -14.33 1.13
N ALA A 62 13.53 -14.04 2.29
CA ALA A 62 12.75 -13.86 3.51
C ALA A 62 11.94 -12.55 3.48
N ALA A 63 12.49 -11.48 2.90
CA ALA A 63 11.79 -10.22 2.66
C ALA A 63 10.67 -10.40 1.62
N TRP A 64 10.91 -11.21 0.58
CA TRP A 64 9.88 -11.57 -0.39
C TRP A 64 8.70 -12.29 0.27
N ASP A 65 8.97 -13.30 1.09
CA ASP A 65 7.95 -14.04 1.82
C ASP A 65 7.17 -13.13 2.78
N TYR A 66 7.85 -12.19 3.46
CA TYR A 66 7.21 -11.17 4.28
C TYR A 66 6.25 -10.29 3.46
N ILE A 67 6.65 -9.83 2.27
CA ILE A 67 5.84 -8.97 1.40
C ILE A 67 4.67 -9.75 0.80
N GLN A 68 4.92 -10.96 0.30
CA GLN A 68 3.92 -11.75 -0.44
C GLN A 68 3.00 -12.57 0.45
N GLY A 69 3.47 -12.98 1.63
CA GLY A 69 2.75 -13.88 2.52
C GLY A 69 1.42 -13.34 3.04
N GLY A 70 0.55 -14.26 3.38
CA GLY A 70 -0.71 -14.07 4.10
C GLY A 70 -0.67 -14.70 5.49
N SER A 71 -1.82 -14.80 6.13
CA SER A 71 -1.99 -15.49 7.41
C SER A 71 -2.41 -16.95 7.20
N ASP A 72 -1.99 -17.80 8.11
CA ASP A 72 -2.34 -19.22 8.21
C ASP A 72 -2.25 -19.95 6.86
N ASP A 73 -3.36 -20.48 6.35
CA ASP A 73 -3.43 -21.22 5.06
C ASP A 73 -3.56 -20.30 3.84
N GLU A 74 -3.52 -18.98 4.02
CA GLU A 74 -3.63 -17.97 2.94
C GLU A 74 -4.93 -18.07 2.13
N VAL A 75 -6.02 -18.53 2.73
CA VAL A 75 -7.34 -18.63 2.09
C VAL A 75 -7.82 -17.24 1.66
N THR A 76 -7.81 -16.28 2.58
CA THR A 76 -8.20 -14.89 2.30
C THR A 76 -7.28 -14.22 1.28
N LEU A 77 -5.96 -14.51 1.34
CA LEU A 77 -5.01 -14.00 0.35
C LEU A 77 -5.37 -14.43 -1.08
N ARG A 78 -5.68 -15.71 -1.27
CA ARG A 78 -6.13 -16.23 -2.57
C ARG A 78 -7.52 -15.73 -2.94
N ALA A 79 -8.44 -15.66 -1.96
CA ALA A 79 -9.80 -15.16 -2.16
C ALA A 79 -9.82 -13.71 -2.65
N ASN A 80 -8.92 -12.86 -2.15
CA ASN A 80 -8.76 -11.49 -2.62
C ASN A 80 -8.51 -11.40 -4.13
N ARG A 81 -7.90 -12.42 -4.75
CA ARG A 81 -7.72 -12.47 -6.20
C ARG A 81 -8.92 -13.10 -6.92
N SER A 82 -9.34 -14.28 -6.48
CA SER A 82 -10.38 -15.05 -7.14
C SER A 82 -11.78 -14.40 -7.03
N ALA A 83 -12.02 -13.57 -6.03
CA ALA A 83 -13.28 -12.84 -5.88
C ALA A 83 -13.54 -11.88 -7.05
N PHE A 84 -12.51 -11.23 -7.59
CA PHE A 84 -12.66 -10.39 -8.78
C PHE A 84 -13.07 -11.19 -10.01
N GLU A 85 -12.69 -12.46 -10.11
CA GLU A 85 -13.03 -13.31 -11.27
C GLU A 85 -14.53 -13.65 -11.33
N ARG A 86 -15.22 -13.65 -10.18
CA ARG A 86 -16.69 -13.85 -10.09
C ARG A 86 -17.50 -12.61 -10.45
N ILE A 87 -16.85 -11.47 -10.68
CA ILE A 87 -17.50 -10.24 -11.11
C ILE A 87 -17.23 -10.06 -12.61
N ARG A 88 -18.28 -10.04 -13.43
CA ARG A 88 -18.19 -9.83 -14.87
C ARG A 88 -18.60 -8.42 -15.24
N LEU A 89 -17.86 -7.81 -16.18
CA LEU A 89 -18.21 -6.52 -16.77
C LEU A 89 -19.29 -6.69 -17.85
N ARG A 90 -20.19 -5.71 -17.94
CA ARG A 90 -21.31 -5.66 -18.91
C ARG A 90 -21.12 -4.46 -19.83
N PRO A 91 -20.34 -4.58 -20.91
CA PRO A 91 -20.01 -3.45 -21.78
C PRO A 91 -21.25 -2.91 -22.51
N ARG A 92 -21.32 -1.59 -22.69
CA ARG A 92 -22.31 -0.89 -23.51
C ARG A 92 -21.68 -0.57 -24.88
N MET A 93 -22.46 -0.77 -25.93
CA MET A 93 -22.00 -0.56 -27.31
C MET A 93 -22.46 0.79 -27.83
N LEU A 94 -21.73 1.30 -28.84
CA LEU A 94 -22.08 2.52 -29.60
C LEU A 94 -22.17 3.78 -28.75
N ILE A 95 -21.47 3.82 -27.63
CA ILE A 95 -21.22 5.02 -26.84
C ILE A 95 -19.86 5.55 -27.28
N ASN A 96 -19.82 6.81 -27.70
CA ASN A 96 -18.61 7.45 -28.17
C ASN A 96 -18.44 8.79 -27.47
N ASP A 97 -17.28 8.98 -26.86
CA ASP A 97 -16.78 10.27 -26.39
C ASP A 97 -15.34 10.41 -26.87
N SER A 98 -14.88 11.63 -27.03
CA SER A 98 -13.55 11.90 -27.59
C SER A 98 -12.42 11.75 -26.58
N THR A 99 -12.73 11.80 -25.27
CA THR A 99 -11.73 11.79 -24.17
C THR A 99 -12.23 10.99 -23.00
N CYS A 100 -11.35 10.16 -22.41
CA CYS A 100 -11.60 9.49 -21.15
C CYS A 100 -10.91 10.22 -20.01
N ASP A 101 -11.67 10.62 -18.99
CA ASP A 101 -11.14 11.34 -17.83
C ASP A 101 -11.17 10.43 -16.59
N LEU A 102 -9.98 10.21 -16.01
CA LEU A 102 -9.77 9.43 -14.79
C LEU A 102 -9.57 10.32 -13.55
N SER A 103 -9.55 11.64 -13.73
CA SER A 103 -9.30 12.57 -12.62
C SER A 103 -10.45 12.54 -11.61
N THR A 104 -10.09 12.68 -10.33
CA THR A 104 -11.07 12.69 -9.25
C THR A 104 -10.52 13.43 -8.03
N THR A 105 -11.30 13.47 -6.95
CA THR A 105 -10.86 13.96 -5.64
C THR A 105 -11.00 12.85 -4.60
N VAL A 106 -10.12 12.84 -3.62
CA VAL A 106 -10.19 11.96 -2.43
C VAL A 106 -10.10 12.84 -1.19
N LEU A 107 -11.15 12.86 -0.38
CA LEU A 107 -11.35 13.83 0.71
C LEU A 107 -11.02 15.27 0.29
N GLY A 108 -11.54 15.68 -0.87
CA GLY A 108 -11.30 16.99 -1.46
C GLY A 108 -9.90 17.21 -2.07
N THR A 109 -8.99 16.27 -1.96
CA THR A 109 -7.66 16.34 -2.58
C THR A 109 -7.72 15.85 -4.03
N PRO A 110 -7.33 16.65 -5.03
CA PRO A 110 -7.33 16.22 -6.43
C PRO A 110 -6.24 15.17 -6.67
N VAL A 111 -6.61 14.15 -7.44
CA VAL A 111 -5.73 13.08 -7.94
C VAL A 111 -6.05 12.80 -9.41
N SER A 112 -5.05 12.39 -10.18
CA SER A 112 -5.18 12.17 -11.62
C SER A 112 -5.90 10.88 -11.99
N MET A 113 -6.12 9.99 -11.02
CA MET A 113 -6.79 8.71 -11.20
C MET A 113 -7.28 8.15 -9.85
N PRO A 114 -8.31 7.28 -9.84
CA PRO A 114 -8.83 6.66 -8.62
C PRO A 114 -8.00 5.45 -8.16
N ILE A 115 -6.67 5.54 -8.28
CA ILE A 115 -5.72 4.49 -7.88
C ILE A 115 -4.65 5.14 -7.01
N LEU A 116 -4.60 4.73 -5.75
CA LEU A 116 -3.75 5.28 -4.70
C LEU A 116 -2.72 4.25 -4.24
N VAL A 117 -1.71 4.69 -3.50
CA VAL A 117 -0.73 3.81 -2.84
C VAL A 117 -1.19 3.47 -1.43
N ALA A 118 -1.35 2.16 -1.15
CA ALA A 118 -1.73 1.65 0.17
C ALA A 118 -0.60 1.80 1.19
N PRO A 119 -0.92 1.93 2.49
CA PRO A 119 0.09 1.91 3.52
C PRO A 119 0.78 0.54 3.58
N ALA A 120 2.10 0.54 3.55
CA ALA A 120 2.91 -0.65 3.61
C ALA A 120 4.20 -0.37 4.40
N ALA A 121 4.53 -1.27 5.34
CA ALA A 121 5.68 -1.16 6.22
C ALA A 121 6.96 -1.64 5.53
N TYR A 122 8.11 -1.14 6.00
CA TYR A 122 9.44 -1.68 5.71
C TYR A 122 9.83 -1.65 4.23
N GLN A 123 9.58 -0.57 3.53
CA GLN A 123 9.82 -0.51 2.09
C GLN A 123 11.31 -0.52 1.72
N CYS A 124 12.22 -0.22 2.67
CA CYS A 124 13.64 -0.44 2.48
C CYS A 124 14.03 -1.92 2.28
N LEU A 125 13.15 -2.89 2.58
CA LEU A 125 13.33 -4.29 2.17
C LEU A 125 13.35 -4.50 0.66
N ALA A 126 12.71 -3.61 -0.10
CA ALA A 126 12.65 -3.67 -1.56
C ALA A 126 13.65 -2.74 -2.25
N HIS A 127 13.95 -1.57 -1.67
CA HIS A 127 14.83 -0.57 -2.25
C HIS A 127 15.45 0.32 -1.16
N PRO A 128 16.73 0.72 -1.26
CA PRO A 128 17.40 1.51 -0.22
C PRO A 128 16.68 2.81 0.16
N GLU A 129 16.03 3.50 -0.77
CA GLU A 129 15.30 4.73 -0.51
C GLU A 129 13.88 4.50 0.03
N GLY A 130 13.37 3.26 -0.03
CA GLY A 130 12.12 2.84 0.59
C GLY A 130 10.93 3.75 0.30
N GLU A 131 10.30 4.23 1.35
CA GLU A 131 9.09 5.04 1.29
C GLU A 131 9.30 6.40 0.59
N CYS A 132 10.51 6.97 0.62
CA CYS A 132 10.83 8.22 -0.08
C CYS A 132 10.73 8.01 -1.60
N ALA A 133 11.32 6.92 -2.12
CA ALA A 133 11.21 6.57 -3.54
C ALA A 133 9.76 6.26 -3.96
N THR A 134 8.98 5.65 -3.08
CA THR A 134 7.55 5.41 -3.33
C THR A 134 6.77 6.71 -3.39
N ALA A 135 7.04 7.66 -2.49
CA ALA A 135 6.38 8.97 -2.48
C ALA A 135 6.70 9.78 -3.75
N GLU A 136 7.95 9.74 -4.21
CA GLU A 136 8.36 10.33 -5.48
C GLU A 136 7.62 9.70 -6.66
N GLY A 137 7.60 8.35 -6.75
CA GLY A 137 6.93 7.63 -7.82
C GLY A 137 5.41 7.86 -7.86
N ALA A 138 4.76 7.95 -6.70
CA ALA A 138 3.35 8.32 -6.58
C ALA A 138 3.10 9.76 -7.03
N GLY A 139 4.00 10.68 -6.66
CA GLY A 139 3.96 12.07 -7.09
C GLY A 139 4.12 12.24 -8.60
N LEU A 140 5.02 11.48 -9.24
CA LEU A 140 5.18 11.44 -10.70
C LEU A 140 3.91 10.98 -11.42
N ALA A 141 3.15 10.05 -10.82
CA ALA A 141 1.85 9.62 -11.31
C ALA A 141 0.70 10.57 -10.92
N HIS A 142 0.98 11.67 -10.24
CA HIS A 142 -0.01 12.63 -9.72
C HIS A 142 -1.11 11.97 -8.90
N THR A 143 -0.73 11.00 -8.06
CA THR A 143 -1.64 10.30 -7.16
C THR A 143 -1.19 10.40 -5.70
N LEU A 144 -1.99 9.86 -4.80
CA LEU A 144 -1.80 9.93 -3.36
C LEU A 144 -1.11 8.69 -2.82
N MET A 145 -0.18 8.87 -1.88
CA MET A 145 0.40 7.80 -1.07
C MET A 145 -0.09 7.87 0.38
N VAL A 146 -0.41 6.71 0.94
CA VAL A 146 -0.61 6.55 2.39
C VAL A 146 0.68 6.00 2.99
N ALA A 147 1.40 6.81 3.77
CA ALA A 147 2.61 6.38 4.47
C ALA A 147 2.27 5.59 5.74
N SER A 148 3.09 4.61 6.09
CA SER A 148 2.86 3.72 7.23
C SER A 148 3.51 4.25 8.51
N THR A 149 2.91 3.97 9.67
CA THR A 149 3.58 4.12 10.98
C THR A 149 4.90 3.35 11.03
N PHE A 150 4.94 2.15 10.43
CA PHE A 150 6.11 1.29 10.40
C PHE A 150 6.99 1.51 9.16
N SER A 151 7.08 2.75 8.72
CA SER A 151 8.02 3.14 7.66
C SER A 151 9.47 3.04 8.13
N THR A 152 10.36 2.67 7.21
CA THR A 152 11.82 2.64 7.40
C THR A 152 12.47 4.00 7.12
N ARG A 153 11.70 4.96 6.64
CA ARG A 153 12.05 6.39 6.51
C ARG A 153 11.13 7.21 7.39
N SER A 154 11.63 8.32 7.92
CA SER A 154 10.80 9.19 8.76
C SER A 154 9.66 9.80 7.97
N LEU A 155 8.56 10.08 8.64
CA LEU A 155 7.42 10.72 7.98
C LEU A 155 7.77 12.11 7.43
N GLU A 156 8.77 12.78 8.02
CA GLU A 156 9.31 14.06 7.55
C GLU A 156 10.13 13.87 6.27
N ASP A 157 11.02 12.85 6.20
CA ASP A 157 11.79 12.55 4.98
C ASP A 157 10.87 12.15 3.83
N ILE A 158 9.83 11.35 4.12
CA ILE A 158 8.82 10.98 3.13
C ILE A 158 8.09 12.23 2.61
N ALA A 159 7.70 13.14 3.51
CA ALA A 159 7.04 14.39 3.13
C ALA A 159 7.94 15.32 2.32
N GLN A 160 9.24 15.35 2.64
CA GLN A 160 10.23 16.13 1.86
C GLN A 160 10.45 15.56 0.45
N ALA A 161 10.45 14.22 0.30
CA ALA A 161 10.61 13.55 -0.98
C ALA A 161 9.34 13.59 -1.84
N ALA A 162 8.18 13.75 -1.22
CA ALA A 162 6.90 13.68 -1.91
C ALA A 162 6.64 14.92 -2.78
N THR A 163 6.26 14.70 -4.03
CA THR A 163 5.73 15.74 -4.94
C THR A 163 4.20 15.67 -5.08
N GLY A 164 3.57 14.65 -4.50
CA GLY A 164 2.14 14.42 -4.45
C GLY A 164 1.56 14.47 -3.03
N PRO A 165 0.23 14.36 -2.89
CA PRO A 165 -0.44 14.39 -1.60
C PRO A 165 -0.15 13.12 -0.77
N LEU A 166 -0.09 13.28 0.55
CA LEU A 166 0.16 12.22 1.52
C LEU A 166 -0.97 12.10 2.53
N TRP A 167 -1.33 10.86 2.90
CA TRP A 167 -2.05 10.50 4.11
C TRP A 167 -1.14 9.68 5.01
N PHE A 168 -1.38 9.71 6.32
CA PHE A 168 -0.61 8.96 7.30
C PHE A 168 -1.43 7.84 7.91
N GLN A 169 -0.97 6.58 7.78
CA GLN A 169 -1.59 5.43 8.44
C GLN A 169 -1.05 5.31 9.86
N LEU A 170 -1.96 5.21 10.82
CA LEU A 170 -1.67 5.15 12.25
C LEU A 170 -1.94 3.75 12.82
N TYR A 171 -0.91 3.17 13.46
CA TYR A 171 -1.08 2.22 14.55
C TYR A 171 -0.91 2.95 15.88
N LEU A 172 -1.73 2.61 16.87
CA LEU A 172 -1.60 3.20 18.20
C LEU A 172 -0.45 2.57 18.96
N TYR A 173 0.31 3.39 19.65
CA TYR A 173 1.23 2.94 20.67
C TYR A 173 0.48 2.70 21.98
N GLN A 174 1.01 1.86 22.88
CA GLN A 174 0.46 1.71 24.23
C GLN A 174 0.43 3.04 24.99
N ASN A 175 1.43 3.88 24.75
CA ASN A 175 1.42 5.27 25.22
C ASN A 175 0.73 6.18 24.21
N LEU A 176 -0.49 6.61 24.52
CA LEU A 176 -1.28 7.48 23.65
C LEU A 176 -0.63 8.85 23.38
N GLU A 177 0.24 9.34 24.28
CA GLU A 177 0.98 10.60 24.03
C GLU A 177 2.00 10.44 22.91
N LEU A 178 2.63 9.26 22.78
CA LEU A 178 3.49 8.96 21.62
C LEU A 178 2.67 8.92 20.32
N SER A 179 1.49 8.29 20.36
CA SER A 179 0.56 8.31 19.22
C SER A 179 0.14 9.73 18.83
N ALA A 180 -0.18 10.56 19.83
CA ALA A 180 -0.52 11.96 19.61
C ALA A 180 0.67 12.76 19.05
N ALA A 181 1.87 12.50 19.52
CA ALA A 181 3.09 13.18 19.02
C ALA A 181 3.33 12.84 17.54
N VAL A 182 3.20 11.56 17.13
CA VAL A 182 3.36 11.14 15.75
C VAL A 182 2.27 11.75 14.85
N VAL A 183 1.00 11.79 15.29
CA VAL A 183 -0.09 12.43 14.56
C VAL A 183 0.17 13.92 14.35
N ARG A 184 0.61 14.64 15.38
CA ARG A 184 0.96 16.07 15.26
C ARG A 184 2.16 16.31 14.33
N ARG A 185 3.16 15.42 14.35
CA ARG A 185 4.28 15.45 13.39
C ARG A 185 3.79 15.28 11.96
N ALA A 186 2.88 14.31 11.72
CA ALA A 186 2.30 14.10 10.40
C ALA A 186 1.52 15.34 9.93
N GLU A 187 0.70 15.94 10.80
CA GLU A 187 -0.03 17.18 10.48
C GLU A 187 0.93 18.33 10.17
N ALA A 188 1.99 18.52 10.98
CA ALA A 188 3.02 19.53 10.77
C ALA A 188 3.84 19.32 9.50
N ALA A 189 4.07 18.07 9.09
CA ALA A 189 4.75 17.70 7.85
C ALA A 189 3.86 17.83 6.59
N GLY A 190 2.58 18.19 6.74
CA GLY A 190 1.67 18.45 5.61
C GLY A 190 0.88 17.24 5.11
N TYR A 191 0.81 16.17 5.88
CA TYR A 191 -0.12 15.07 5.62
C TYR A 191 -1.57 15.58 5.69
N ARG A 192 -2.46 15.03 4.85
CA ARG A 192 -3.81 15.57 4.66
C ARG A 192 -4.93 14.76 5.32
N ALA A 193 -4.63 13.57 5.81
CA ALA A 193 -5.56 12.73 6.56
C ALA A 193 -4.82 11.71 7.43
N ILE A 194 -5.50 11.20 8.45
CA ILE A 194 -5.07 10.10 9.30
C ILE A 194 -5.90 8.86 8.99
N VAL A 195 -5.23 7.74 8.71
CA VAL A 195 -5.86 6.44 8.44
C VAL A 195 -5.61 5.53 9.64
N LEU A 196 -6.59 5.42 10.54
CA LEU A 196 -6.52 4.51 11.68
C LEU A 196 -6.71 3.07 11.20
N THR A 197 -5.73 2.21 11.41
CA THR A 197 -5.84 0.77 11.13
C THR A 197 -6.48 0.07 12.31
N ALA A 198 -7.65 -0.55 12.09
CA ALA A 198 -8.47 -1.17 13.12
C ALA A 198 -8.45 -2.71 13.11
N ASP A 199 -7.93 -3.33 12.05
CA ASP A 199 -7.93 -4.77 11.83
C ASP A 199 -6.72 -5.51 12.44
N VAL A 200 -5.94 -4.85 13.32
CA VAL A 200 -4.73 -5.42 13.95
C VAL A 200 -4.82 -5.37 15.48
N PRO A 201 -5.85 -5.97 16.10
CA PRO A 201 -5.86 -6.12 17.56
C PRO A 201 -4.76 -7.08 18.04
N ARG A 202 -4.33 -7.97 17.16
CA ARG A 202 -3.19 -8.87 17.27
C ARG A 202 -2.65 -9.14 15.87
N LEU A 203 -1.34 -9.36 15.73
CA LEU A 203 -0.77 -9.76 14.44
C LEU A 203 -1.32 -11.12 14.00
N GLY A 204 -1.76 -11.20 12.75
CA GLY A 204 -2.11 -12.45 12.11
C GLY A 204 -0.91 -13.41 12.04
N ARG A 205 -1.15 -14.70 12.14
CA ARG A 205 -0.10 -15.70 12.12
C ARG A 205 0.47 -15.86 10.70
N ARG A 206 1.60 -15.26 10.46
CA ARG A 206 2.30 -15.32 9.16
C ARG A 206 3.29 -16.46 9.18
N GLU A 207 2.88 -17.62 8.65
CA GLU A 207 3.68 -18.83 8.74
C GLU A 207 4.96 -18.78 7.92
N ARG A 208 4.99 -18.03 6.81
CA ARG A 208 6.22 -17.82 6.03
C ARG A 208 7.25 -17.06 6.86
N ASP A 209 6.83 -15.97 7.53
CA ASP A 209 7.69 -15.17 8.40
C ASP A 209 8.25 -16.04 9.54
N ALA A 210 7.40 -16.86 10.17
CA ALA A 210 7.81 -17.76 11.25
C ALA A 210 8.81 -18.84 10.76
N ARG A 211 8.61 -19.42 9.58
CA ARG A 211 9.54 -20.42 9.01
C ARG A 211 10.89 -19.81 8.65
N ASN A 212 10.90 -18.56 8.21
CA ASN A 212 12.12 -17.82 7.88
C ASN A 212 12.79 -17.18 9.11
N ASN A 213 12.19 -17.26 10.31
CA ASN A 213 12.59 -16.48 11.48
C ASN A 213 12.77 -14.99 11.11
N PHE A 214 11.81 -14.45 10.33
CA PHE A 214 11.92 -13.12 9.78
C PHE A 214 12.02 -12.07 10.88
N SER A 215 13.04 -11.25 10.80
CA SER A 215 13.21 -10.03 11.58
C SER A 215 13.68 -8.91 10.67
N LEU A 216 13.38 -7.67 11.04
CA LEU A 216 13.89 -6.53 10.29
C LEU A 216 15.44 -6.54 10.35
N PRO A 217 16.14 -6.38 9.22
CA PRO A 217 17.60 -6.29 9.22
C PRO A 217 18.11 -5.22 10.19
N SER A 218 19.19 -5.51 10.94
CA SER A 218 19.70 -4.65 12.00
C SER A 218 20.15 -3.24 11.57
N HIS A 219 20.38 -3.04 10.27
CA HIS A 219 20.69 -1.74 9.70
C HIS A 219 19.45 -0.91 9.32
N MET A 220 18.25 -1.47 9.48
CA MET A 220 16.97 -0.81 9.27
C MET A 220 16.32 -0.53 10.60
N SER A 221 15.80 0.67 10.78
CA SER A 221 15.05 1.09 11.96
C SER A 221 13.62 1.48 11.58
N LEU A 222 12.76 1.52 12.58
CA LEU A 222 11.42 2.10 12.46
C LEU A 222 11.55 3.60 12.71
N ALA A 223 11.69 4.37 11.62
CA ALA A 223 12.11 5.76 11.69
C ALA A 223 11.12 6.72 12.36
N ASN A 224 9.86 6.29 12.57
CA ASN A 224 8.85 7.11 13.26
C ASN A 224 8.83 6.89 14.77
N PHE A 225 9.60 5.91 15.28
CA PHE A 225 9.72 5.64 16.71
C PHE A 225 10.84 6.48 17.33
N PRO A 226 10.73 6.87 18.61
CA PRO A 226 11.84 7.50 19.32
C PRO A 226 13.03 6.54 19.42
N ASP A 227 14.25 7.12 19.38
CA ASP A 227 15.53 6.38 19.49
C ASP A 227 15.78 5.76 20.88
N GLU A 228 14.88 5.91 21.82
CA GLU A 228 14.98 5.24 23.12
C GLU A 228 14.79 3.75 22.92
N GLU A 229 15.89 3.02 23.17
CA GLU A 229 15.90 1.56 23.08
C GLU A 229 14.73 0.97 23.89
N PRO A 230 13.79 0.23 23.28
CA PRO A 230 12.84 -0.54 24.06
C PRO A 230 13.59 -1.64 24.82
N GLU A 231 13.27 -1.81 26.10
CA GLU A 231 13.76 -2.92 26.94
C GLU A 231 13.62 -4.28 26.23
N PRO A 232 14.44 -5.31 26.56
CA PRO A 232 14.69 -6.51 25.74
C PRO A 232 13.51 -7.41 25.35
N ASP A 233 12.29 -7.15 25.79
CA ASP A 233 11.07 -7.82 25.34
C ASP A 233 10.39 -7.06 24.19
N GLN A 234 11.09 -7.01 23.06
CA GLN A 234 10.64 -6.30 21.87
C GLN A 234 9.34 -6.83 21.26
N SER A 235 8.92 -8.05 21.59
CA SER A 235 7.68 -8.64 21.08
C SER A 235 6.42 -7.94 21.61
N SER A 236 6.48 -7.36 22.80
CA SER A 236 5.36 -6.62 23.40
C SER A 236 5.28 -5.16 22.94
N PHE A 237 6.39 -4.54 22.55
CA PHE A 237 6.44 -3.13 22.14
C PHE A 237 5.83 -2.90 20.75
N PHE A 238 5.89 -3.92 19.88
CA PHE A 238 5.38 -3.86 18.51
C PHE A 238 3.92 -4.33 18.37
N LEU A 239 3.28 -4.74 19.45
CA LEU A 239 1.84 -4.94 19.43
C LEU A 239 1.19 -3.57 19.51
N PRO A 240 0.51 -3.13 18.44
CA PRO A 240 -0.29 -1.93 18.51
C PRO A 240 -1.23 -2.03 19.71
N CYS A 241 -1.44 -0.93 20.43
CA CYS A 241 -2.57 -0.84 21.33
C CYS A 241 -3.83 -1.10 20.50
N THR A 242 -4.66 -2.03 20.93
CA THR A 242 -5.92 -2.33 20.22
C THR A 242 -6.79 -1.08 20.21
N PRO A 243 -7.10 -0.49 19.06
CA PRO A 243 -8.02 0.63 18.99
C PRO A 243 -9.43 0.20 19.41
N THR A 244 -10.12 1.08 20.08
CA THR A 244 -11.56 0.96 20.37
C THR A 244 -12.31 2.07 19.65
N TRP A 245 -13.63 2.03 19.65
CA TRP A 245 -14.43 3.12 19.08
C TRP A 245 -14.14 4.47 19.74
N ASP A 246 -13.81 4.49 21.04
CA ASP A 246 -13.43 5.71 21.76
C ASP A 246 -12.09 6.30 21.29
N THR A 247 -11.26 5.50 20.61
CA THR A 247 -10.03 5.97 19.97
C THR A 247 -10.31 7.02 18.90
N LEU A 248 -11.43 6.89 18.17
CA LEU A 248 -11.81 7.88 17.16
C LEU A 248 -12.18 9.22 17.80
N ASP A 249 -12.85 9.19 18.94
CA ASP A 249 -13.20 10.41 19.68
C ASP A 249 -11.95 11.07 20.26
N TRP A 250 -11.00 10.26 20.78
CA TRP A 250 -9.71 10.75 21.23
C TRP A 250 -8.90 11.37 20.07
N LEU A 251 -8.83 10.71 18.89
CA LEU A 251 -8.09 11.25 17.74
C LEU A 251 -8.58 12.62 17.31
N LYS A 252 -9.89 12.89 17.38
CA LYS A 252 -10.46 14.21 17.10
C LYS A 252 -10.01 15.30 18.06
N THR A 253 -9.54 14.93 19.27
CA THR A 253 -8.95 15.88 20.21
C THR A 253 -7.48 16.17 19.89
N VAL A 254 -6.82 15.30 19.11
CA VAL A 254 -5.40 15.37 18.78
C VAL A 254 -5.12 16.12 17.48
N THR A 255 -6.00 15.95 16.48
CA THR A 255 -5.80 16.52 15.13
C THR A 255 -7.10 17.07 14.54
N SER A 256 -6.96 18.06 13.66
CA SER A 256 -8.05 18.59 12.84
C SER A 256 -8.17 17.89 11.47
N LEU A 257 -7.24 17.02 11.13
CA LEU A 257 -7.24 16.30 9.85
C LEU A 257 -8.44 15.34 9.75
N PRO A 258 -8.93 15.08 8.53
CA PRO A 258 -9.89 14.01 8.28
C PRO A 258 -9.37 12.66 8.79
N ILE A 259 -10.25 11.87 9.43
CA ILE A 259 -9.91 10.54 9.95
C ILE A 259 -10.65 9.49 9.11
N LEU A 260 -9.90 8.49 8.64
CA LEU A 260 -10.44 7.29 8.01
C LEU A 260 -10.20 6.08 8.91
N VAL A 261 -11.09 5.08 8.82
CA VAL A 261 -10.88 3.76 9.42
C VAL A 261 -10.56 2.76 8.33
N LYS A 262 -9.48 1.98 8.52
CA LYS A 262 -9.04 0.90 7.62
C LYS A 262 -9.17 -0.45 8.32
N GLY A 263 -9.73 -1.45 7.59
CA GLY A 263 -9.92 -2.80 8.10
C GLY A 263 -11.38 -3.19 8.30
N THR A 264 -12.32 -2.36 7.86
CA THR A 264 -13.75 -2.60 7.95
C THR A 264 -14.19 -3.63 6.91
N LEU A 265 -14.94 -4.65 7.33
CA LEU A 265 -15.49 -5.70 6.46
C LEU A 265 -16.99 -5.94 6.64
N THR A 266 -17.66 -5.20 7.52
CA THR A 266 -19.09 -5.36 7.84
C THR A 266 -19.84 -4.03 7.79
N ALA A 267 -21.12 -4.08 7.48
CA ALA A 267 -22.00 -2.91 7.49
C ALA A 267 -22.12 -2.33 8.90
N GLU A 268 -22.17 -3.17 9.93
CA GLU A 268 -22.30 -2.78 11.33
C GLU A 268 -21.13 -1.90 11.76
N ASP A 269 -19.89 -2.32 11.46
CA ASP A 269 -18.70 -1.53 11.79
C ASP A 269 -18.61 -0.24 10.98
N ALA A 270 -19.08 -0.26 9.71
CA ALA A 270 -19.16 0.93 8.89
C ALA A 270 -20.13 1.97 9.47
N LEU A 271 -21.28 1.53 9.99
CA LEU A 271 -22.25 2.39 10.64
C LEU A 271 -21.72 2.98 11.96
N LEU A 272 -21.06 2.16 12.78
CA LEU A 272 -20.40 2.63 14.01
C LEU A 272 -19.30 3.65 13.72
N ALA A 273 -18.49 3.43 12.67
CA ALA A 273 -17.48 4.38 12.24
C ALA A 273 -18.11 5.73 11.84
N LEU A 274 -19.23 5.69 11.10
CA LEU A 274 -19.98 6.90 10.73
C LEU A 274 -20.56 7.64 11.93
N GLU A 275 -21.10 6.92 12.92
CA GLU A 275 -21.60 7.51 14.17
C GLU A 275 -20.48 8.25 14.92
N ARG A 276 -19.24 7.76 14.79
CA ARG A 276 -18.04 8.42 15.33
C ARG A 276 -17.49 9.49 14.39
N GLY A 277 -18.18 9.84 13.30
CA GLY A 277 -17.90 10.97 12.41
C GLY A 277 -16.59 10.81 11.62
N VAL A 278 -16.27 9.60 11.16
CA VAL A 278 -15.15 9.40 10.24
C VAL A 278 -15.43 10.03 8.86
N SER A 279 -14.39 10.49 8.19
CA SER A 279 -14.46 11.09 6.87
C SER A 279 -14.42 10.07 5.73
N GLY A 280 -13.98 8.84 6.02
CA GLY A 280 -13.89 7.77 5.04
C GLY A 280 -13.64 6.39 5.66
N ILE A 281 -13.90 5.36 4.86
CA ILE A 281 -13.72 3.96 5.24
C ILE A 281 -12.89 3.27 4.16
N ILE A 282 -11.82 2.57 4.55
CA ILE A 282 -11.06 1.71 3.66
C ILE A 282 -11.47 0.26 3.95
N VAL A 283 -12.26 -0.32 3.05
CA VAL A 283 -12.64 -1.74 3.07
C VAL A 283 -11.40 -2.57 2.82
N SER A 284 -11.00 -3.37 3.80
CA SER A 284 -9.70 -4.04 3.82
C SER A 284 -9.72 -5.25 4.75
N ASN A 285 -9.07 -6.33 4.33
CA ASN A 285 -8.68 -7.45 5.17
C ASN A 285 -7.15 -7.52 5.35
N HIS A 286 -6.49 -6.35 5.30
CA HIS A 286 -5.03 -6.23 5.39
C HIS A 286 -4.28 -7.03 4.32
N GLY A 287 -4.88 -7.19 3.15
CA GLY A 287 -4.30 -8.00 2.07
C GLY A 287 -4.20 -9.50 2.39
N GLY A 288 -5.09 -10.03 3.24
CA GLY A 288 -5.09 -11.43 3.68
C GLY A 288 -4.01 -11.75 4.72
N ARG A 289 -3.56 -10.75 5.49
CA ARG A 289 -2.44 -10.88 6.45
C ARG A 289 -2.90 -10.90 7.92
N GLN A 290 -4.21 -10.83 8.17
CA GLN A 290 -4.81 -10.81 9.51
C GLN A 290 -5.67 -12.06 9.72
N LEU A 291 -6.97 -11.97 9.93
CA LEU A 291 -7.84 -13.13 10.07
C LEU A 291 -7.92 -13.89 8.75
N ASP A 292 -7.39 -15.12 8.68
CA ASP A 292 -7.60 -15.98 7.53
C ASP A 292 -9.04 -16.49 7.47
N SER A 293 -9.51 -16.87 6.30
CA SER A 293 -10.92 -17.21 6.02
C SER A 293 -11.92 -16.06 6.21
N ALA A 294 -11.44 -14.81 6.35
CA ALA A 294 -12.29 -13.63 6.25
C ALA A 294 -12.74 -13.40 4.79
N LEU A 295 -13.79 -12.61 4.60
CA LEU A 295 -14.27 -12.20 3.27
C LEU A 295 -13.16 -11.51 2.48
N ALA A 296 -13.14 -11.71 1.16
CA ALA A 296 -12.37 -10.86 0.29
C ALA A 296 -12.92 -9.43 0.34
N SER A 297 -12.02 -8.42 0.35
CA SER A 297 -12.44 -7.02 0.51
C SER A 297 -13.48 -6.59 -0.53
N ILE A 298 -13.37 -7.08 -1.79
CA ILE A 298 -14.33 -6.75 -2.85
C ILE A 298 -15.72 -7.36 -2.60
N GLU A 299 -15.82 -8.46 -1.85
CA GLU A 299 -17.10 -9.09 -1.49
C GLU A 299 -17.82 -8.27 -0.41
N ALA A 300 -17.08 -7.71 0.55
CA ALA A 300 -17.62 -6.85 1.60
C ALA A 300 -18.01 -5.45 1.09
N LEU A 301 -17.43 -5.00 -0.03
CA LEU A 301 -17.56 -3.62 -0.51
C LEU A 301 -19.01 -3.18 -0.71
N SER A 302 -19.83 -3.99 -1.39
CA SER A 302 -21.20 -3.61 -1.73
C SER A 302 -22.07 -3.37 -0.51
N GLU A 303 -21.99 -4.25 0.49
CA GLU A 303 -22.71 -4.15 1.75
C GLU A 303 -22.32 -2.86 2.50
N ILE A 304 -21.03 -2.56 2.56
CA ILE A 304 -20.53 -1.35 3.23
C ILE A 304 -20.96 -0.09 2.49
N VAL A 305 -20.86 -0.05 1.15
CA VAL A 305 -21.30 1.09 0.34
C VAL A 305 -22.80 1.35 0.52
N GLU A 306 -23.62 0.30 0.52
CA GLU A 306 -25.07 0.41 0.77
C GLU A 306 -25.36 0.96 2.17
N ALA A 307 -24.68 0.46 3.20
CA ALA A 307 -24.81 0.93 4.58
C ALA A 307 -24.36 2.38 4.75
N VAL A 308 -23.23 2.76 4.14
CA VAL A 308 -22.68 4.12 4.17
C VAL A 308 -23.61 5.11 3.46
N ASN A 309 -24.21 4.72 2.36
CA ASN A 309 -25.20 5.51 1.58
C ASN A 309 -24.72 6.95 1.33
N GLY A 310 -23.50 7.13 0.85
CA GLY A 310 -22.92 8.42 0.48
C GLY A 310 -22.56 9.36 1.64
N ARG A 311 -22.67 8.92 2.91
CA ARG A 311 -22.37 9.75 4.09
C ARG A 311 -20.87 9.99 4.30
N CYS A 312 -20.02 9.13 3.76
CA CYS A 312 -18.57 9.33 3.67
C CYS A 312 -18.03 8.63 2.41
N GLU A 313 -16.75 8.89 2.07
CA GLU A 313 -16.11 8.20 0.97
C GLU A 313 -15.70 6.77 1.38
N VAL A 314 -15.90 5.80 0.46
CA VAL A 314 -15.52 4.40 0.66
C VAL A 314 -14.40 4.03 -0.30
N TYR A 315 -13.35 3.43 0.20
CA TYR A 315 -12.18 2.99 -0.53
C TYR A 315 -12.00 1.48 -0.41
N LEU A 316 -11.20 0.89 -1.30
CA LEU A 316 -10.94 -0.55 -1.28
C LEU A 316 -9.45 -0.84 -1.43
N ASP A 317 -8.92 -1.75 -0.61
CA ASP A 317 -7.66 -2.44 -0.91
C ASP A 317 -7.84 -3.96 -0.95
N GLY A 318 -6.79 -4.67 -1.31
CA GLY A 318 -6.78 -6.13 -1.35
C GLY A 318 -7.08 -6.72 -2.73
N GLY A 319 -6.11 -7.44 -3.26
CA GLY A 319 -6.26 -8.26 -4.47
C GLY A 319 -6.18 -7.54 -5.81
N ILE A 320 -6.11 -6.24 -5.89
CA ILE A 320 -6.12 -5.45 -7.13
C ILE A 320 -4.82 -5.67 -7.90
N ARG A 321 -4.93 -6.08 -9.19
CA ARG A 321 -3.79 -6.36 -10.08
C ARG A 321 -4.00 -5.87 -11.52
N ARG A 322 -5.23 -5.51 -11.89
CA ARG A 322 -5.61 -5.07 -13.23
C ARG A 322 -6.47 -3.81 -13.16
N GLY A 323 -6.44 -3.00 -14.21
CA GLY A 323 -7.38 -1.88 -14.35
C GLY A 323 -8.85 -2.32 -14.31
N THR A 324 -9.16 -3.53 -14.81
CA THR A 324 -10.50 -4.10 -14.66
C THR A 324 -10.90 -4.41 -13.23
N ASP A 325 -9.95 -4.73 -12.33
CA ASP A 325 -10.25 -4.91 -10.91
C ASP A 325 -10.63 -3.56 -10.28
N ALA A 326 -9.88 -2.50 -10.62
CA ALA A 326 -10.20 -1.13 -10.19
C ALA A 326 -11.59 -0.71 -10.72
N LEU A 327 -11.88 -0.95 -12.00
CA LEU A 327 -13.18 -0.63 -12.59
C LEU A 327 -14.34 -1.35 -11.89
N LYS A 328 -14.16 -2.63 -11.53
CA LYS A 328 -15.16 -3.38 -10.74
C LYS A 328 -15.41 -2.78 -9.38
N ALA A 329 -14.35 -2.38 -8.68
CA ALA A 329 -14.48 -1.73 -7.38
C ALA A 329 -15.21 -0.37 -7.47
N LEU A 330 -14.87 0.45 -8.47
CA LEU A 330 -15.57 1.71 -8.73
C LEU A 330 -17.05 1.48 -9.05
N ALA A 331 -17.36 0.50 -9.90
CA ALA A 331 -18.74 0.14 -10.23
C ALA A 331 -19.56 -0.35 -9.01
N LEU A 332 -18.89 -0.89 -8.00
CA LEU A 332 -19.50 -1.30 -6.74
C LEU A 332 -19.55 -0.17 -5.70
N GLY A 333 -19.11 1.04 -6.06
CA GLY A 333 -19.26 2.25 -5.27
C GLY A 333 -18.01 2.68 -4.48
N ALA A 334 -16.84 2.07 -4.74
CA ALA A 334 -15.60 2.61 -4.19
C ALA A 334 -15.27 3.96 -4.84
N ARG A 335 -14.80 4.94 -4.04
CA ARG A 335 -14.29 6.22 -4.52
C ARG A 335 -12.95 6.06 -5.22
N ALA A 336 -12.08 5.24 -4.66
CA ALA A 336 -10.79 4.87 -5.23
C ALA A 336 -10.32 3.53 -4.65
N VAL A 337 -9.28 2.96 -5.27
CA VAL A 337 -8.63 1.72 -4.83
C VAL A 337 -7.19 1.99 -4.39
N LEU A 338 -6.65 1.15 -3.50
CA LEU A 338 -5.27 1.28 -3.03
C LEU A 338 -4.44 0.04 -3.40
N LEU A 339 -3.22 0.26 -3.88
CA LEU A 339 -2.26 -0.78 -4.25
C LEU A 339 -1.21 -0.95 -3.16
N GLY A 340 -1.04 -2.18 -2.66
CA GLY A 340 0.01 -2.54 -1.70
C GLY A 340 1.18 -3.27 -2.39
N ARG A 341 1.12 -4.60 -2.48
CA ARG A 341 2.21 -5.44 -3.04
C ARG A 341 2.77 -4.98 -4.38
N PRO A 342 1.96 -4.56 -5.38
CA PRO A 342 2.48 -4.08 -6.66
C PRO A 342 3.44 -2.91 -6.54
N ILE A 343 3.28 -2.07 -5.53
CA ILE A 343 4.19 -0.94 -5.26
C ILE A 343 5.58 -1.45 -4.87
N PHE A 344 5.67 -2.47 -4.01
CA PHE A 344 6.95 -3.12 -3.69
C PHE A 344 7.63 -3.71 -4.92
N TRP A 345 6.87 -4.29 -5.85
CA TRP A 345 7.43 -4.84 -7.08
C TRP A 345 8.03 -3.74 -7.95
N GLY A 346 7.29 -2.65 -8.16
CA GLY A 346 7.80 -1.48 -8.87
C GLY A 346 9.07 -0.93 -8.21
N LEU A 347 9.00 -0.74 -6.90
CA LEU A 347 10.09 -0.22 -6.09
C LEU A 347 11.36 -1.08 -6.20
N ALA A 348 11.25 -2.41 -6.09
CA ALA A 348 12.37 -3.34 -6.21
C ALA A 348 12.96 -3.40 -7.63
N VAL A 349 12.13 -3.18 -8.65
CA VAL A 349 12.57 -3.27 -10.05
C VAL A 349 13.28 -2.00 -10.51
N ASN A 350 12.77 -0.81 -10.19
CA ASN A 350 13.36 0.43 -10.69
C ASN A 350 13.09 1.65 -9.78
N GLY A 351 13.08 1.46 -8.45
CA GLY A 351 12.91 2.57 -7.51
C GLY A 351 11.67 3.42 -7.81
N PRO A 352 11.77 4.75 -7.76
CA PRO A 352 10.62 5.64 -7.97
C PRO A 352 10.03 5.52 -9.38
N LEU A 353 10.85 5.32 -10.40
CA LEU A 353 10.38 5.11 -11.77
C LEU A 353 9.64 3.79 -11.94
N GLY A 354 10.00 2.75 -11.17
CA GLY A 354 9.28 1.48 -11.14
C GLY A 354 7.90 1.63 -10.50
N VAL A 355 7.81 2.37 -9.40
CA VAL A 355 6.52 2.70 -8.76
C VAL A 355 5.63 3.51 -9.72
N HIS A 356 6.19 4.56 -10.33
CA HIS A 356 5.49 5.35 -11.35
C HIS A 356 4.96 4.46 -12.49
N HIS A 357 5.80 3.60 -13.08
CA HIS A 357 5.39 2.75 -14.19
C HIS A 357 4.30 1.73 -13.81
N VAL A 358 4.37 1.14 -12.60
CA VAL A 358 3.29 0.28 -12.06
C VAL A 358 1.96 1.05 -12.01
N LEU A 359 1.97 2.29 -11.56
CA LEU A 359 0.78 3.14 -11.49
C LEU A 359 0.27 3.51 -12.88
N GLU A 360 1.17 3.80 -13.85
CA GLU A 360 0.80 4.10 -15.23
C GLU A 360 0.25 2.87 -16.00
N ILE A 361 0.78 1.66 -15.75
CA ILE A 361 0.16 0.43 -16.27
C ILE A 361 -1.29 0.32 -15.78
N MET A 362 -1.51 0.53 -14.49
CA MET A 362 -2.86 0.45 -13.92
C MET A 362 -3.78 1.56 -14.45
N ARG A 363 -3.26 2.77 -14.68
CA ARG A 363 -3.96 3.88 -15.32
C ARG A 363 -4.42 3.49 -16.72
N ALA A 364 -3.49 3.04 -17.56
CA ALA A 364 -3.75 2.68 -18.94
C ALA A 364 -4.75 1.51 -19.04
N GLU A 365 -4.61 0.49 -18.18
CA GLU A 365 -5.57 -0.63 -18.14
C GLU A 365 -6.97 -0.19 -17.67
N LEU A 366 -7.08 0.73 -16.72
CA LEU A 366 -8.36 1.27 -16.25
C LEU A 366 -9.02 2.08 -17.37
N GLU A 367 -8.28 3.01 -17.99
CA GLU A 367 -8.75 3.80 -19.11
C GLU A 367 -9.27 2.92 -20.25
N GLN A 368 -8.47 1.94 -20.67
CA GLN A 368 -8.86 0.98 -21.70
C GLN A 368 -10.14 0.20 -21.32
N ALA A 369 -10.24 -0.25 -20.06
CA ALA A 369 -11.41 -1.00 -19.59
C ALA A 369 -12.67 -0.11 -19.57
N MET A 370 -12.55 1.16 -19.18
CA MET A 370 -13.64 2.13 -19.22
C MET A 370 -14.11 2.36 -20.66
N VAL A 371 -13.20 2.69 -21.58
CA VAL A 371 -13.53 2.91 -23.00
C VAL A 371 -14.19 1.68 -23.62
N LEU A 372 -13.64 0.49 -23.41
CA LEU A 372 -14.20 -0.78 -23.92
C LEU A 372 -15.56 -1.13 -23.33
N SER A 373 -15.88 -0.58 -22.15
CA SER A 373 -17.20 -0.79 -21.52
C SER A 373 -18.20 0.35 -21.80
N GLY A 374 -17.80 1.38 -22.57
CA GLY A 374 -18.63 2.50 -22.94
C GLY A 374 -18.77 3.57 -21.84
N HIS A 375 -17.74 3.73 -21.00
CA HIS A 375 -17.66 4.72 -19.94
C HIS A 375 -16.43 5.61 -20.18
N PHE A 376 -16.64 6.92 -20.24
CA PHE A 376 -15.60 7.91 -20.54
C PHE A 376 -15.34 8.89 -19.38
N SER A 377 -16.11 8.75 -18.30
CA SER A 377 -15.97 9.51 -17.06
C SER A 377 -16.28 8.60 -15.88
N LEU A 378 -15.60 8.82 -14.76
CA LEU A 378 -15.83 8.09 -13.51
C LEU A 378 -17.27 8.27 -12.99
N GLU A 379 -17.90 9.39 -13.28
CA GLU A 379 -19.27 9.70 -12.87
C GLU A 379 -20.32 8.82 -13.56
N THR A 380 -19.98 8.25 -14.71
CA THR A 380 -20.87 7.37 -15.47
C THR A 380 -20.82 5.90 -15.04
N ILE A 381 -19.86 5.57 -14.16
CA ILE A 381 -19.65 4.22 -13.66
C ILE A 381 -20.63 3.94 -12.53
N ASP A 382 -21.45 2.93 -12.67
CA ASP A 382 -22.40 2.49 -11.67
C ASP A 382 -22.51 0.96 -11.58
N ARG A 383 -23.32 0.46 -10.64
CA ARG A 383 -23.51 -0.98 -10.41
C ARG A 383 -24.04 -1.75 -11.61
N SER A 384 -24.68 -1.11 -12.59
CA SER A 384 -25.19 -1.75 -13.78
C SER A 384 -24.08 -2.30 -14.69
N LEU A 385 -22.86 -1.78 -14.53
CA LEU A 385 -21.67 -2.22 -15.26
C LEU A 385 -21.22 -3.64 -14.86
N VAL A 386 -21.59 -4.12 -13.68
CA VAL A 386 -21.10 -5.39 -13.14
C VAL A 386 -22.23 -6.39 -12.88
N LYS A 387 -21.86 -7.68 -12.96
CA LYS A 387 -22.73 -8.81 -12.61
C LYS A 387 -21.92 -9.87 -11.90
N TYR A 388 -22.42 -10.34 -10.75
CA TYR A 388 -21.89 -11.51 -10.06
C TYR A 388 -22.30 -12.79 -10.83
N THR A 389 -21.36 -13.74 -10.93
CA THR A 389 -21.57 -15.04 -11.58
C THR A 389 -21.23 -16.18 -10.63
#